data_decb22e287936aed76afaf168beb0a84
#
_entry.id   decb22e287936aed76afaf168beb0a84
#
_cell.length_a   1.000
_cell.length_b   1.000
_cell.length_c   1.000
_cell.angle_alpha   90.00
_cell.angle_beta   90.00
_cell.angle_gamma   90.00
#
_symmetry.space_group_name_H-M   'P 1'
#
loop_
_entity.id
_entity.type
_entity.pdbx_description
1 polymer ?
#
loop_
_entity_poly.entity_id
_entity_poly.type
_entity_poly.pdbx_seq_one_letter_code
_entity_poly.pdbx_strand_id
1 'polypeptide(L)'
;MRRRIAMYFAWDRAAEAAAPLGILDNRFPALFEVRRLFWPRYEPLADPLCYDQGIEGFLEQIFLANFRQFTQRAQSWTGYPVQIVHRRSQAEVALLDAKWLSRIDTLIVISFDGPQSCQVATASELRAIEEFLDDPAHTLFVCPHHDIGDTHDMSEEQADERKRSEFEHHGDKAVPGQQRFGGFALSLMRGLDLPIRNRFGLRPAAAPDGTPAPMELAAVDRRGLLTGVRTLNGHPHLPHFERLEGSRELLEVLVRQTIDPGAPLHPFSAAGHTQFDAMLQATPAAAAGSLIVADATVWSSAAGGLESLERLWCNVALAPSVN
;
A
#
# COMPACT_ATOMS: atom_id res chain seq x y z
N MET A 1 22.25 -13.58 0.48
CA MET A 1 22.53 -13.11 -0.91
C MET A 1 22.07 -11.66 -1.04
N ARG A 2 22.76 -10.79 -1.80
CA ARG A 2 22.34 -9.40 -2.01
C ARG A 2 21.21 -9.39 -3.03
N ARG A 3 20.04 -8.83 -2.69
CA ARG A 3 18.86 -8.88 -3.54
C ARG A 3 18.76 -7.71 -4.51
N ARG A 4 18.30 -8.00 -5.71
CA ARG A 4 17.90 -7.01 -6.72
C ARG A 4 16.41 -6.74 -6.50
N ILE A 5 16.10 -5.51 -6.09
CA ILE A 5 14.75 -5.09 -5.68
C ILE A 5 14.17 -4.16 -6.73
N ALA A 6 12.89 -4.33 -7.04
CA ALA A 6 12.12 -3.38 -7.82
C ALA A 6 10.86 -2.95 -7.07
N MET A 7 10.52 -1.67 -7.20
CA MET A 7 9.23 -1.09 -6.81
C MET A 7 8.46 -0.74 -8.08
N TYR A 8 7.30 -1.33 -8.22
CA TYR A 8 6.39 -1.13 -9.34
C TYR A 8 5.17 -0.37 -8.86
N PHE A 9 5.05 0.88 -9.27
CA PHE A 9 3.90 1.73 -8.96
C PHE A 9 2.81 1.50 -9.99
N ALA A 10 1.78 0.77 -9.60
CA ALA A 10 0.63 0.46 -10.44
C ALA A 10 -0.38 1.62 -10.41
N TRP A 11 -0.16 2.63 -11.23
CA TRP A 11 -1.02 3.79 -11.41
C TRP A 11 -0.87 4.39 -12.82
N ASP A 12 -1.76 5.29 -13.16
CA ASP A 12 -1.62 6.16 -14.31
C ASP A 12 -1.26 7.57 -13.81
N ARG A 13 0.03 7.84 -13.69
CA ARG A 13 0.52 9.09 -13.10
C ARG A 13 0.04 10.32 -13.89
N ALA A 14 -0.04 10.23 -15.21
CA ALA A 14 -0.52 11.33 -16.04
C ALA A 14 -2.01 11.61 -15.81
N ALA A 15 -2.83 10.55 -15.71
CA ALA A 15 -4.25 10.70 -15.39
C ALA A 15 -4.47 11.24 -13.98
N GLU A 16 -3.64 10.83 -13.00
CA GLU A 16 -3.68 11.38 -11.64
C GLU A 16 -3.36 12.87 -11.63
N ALA A 17 -2.29 13.30 -12.32
CA ALA A 17 -1.91 14.70 -12.38
C ALA A 17 -2.94 15.57 -13.13
N ALA A 18 -3.66 15.01 -14.09
CA ALA A 18 -4.70 15.69 -14.86
C ALA A 18 -6.10 15.63 -14.20
N ALA A 19 -6.25 14.98 -13.06
CA ALA A 19 -7.54 14.86 -12.40
C ALA A 19 -8.05 16.23 -11.89
N PRO A 20 -9.38 16.46 -11.84
CA PRO A 20 -9.94 17.67 -11.25
C PRO A 20 -9.49 17.89 -9.81
N LEU A 21 -9.31 19.14 -9.40
CA LEU A 21 -8.76 19.51 -8.10
C LEU A 21 -9.51 18.86 -6.91
N GLY A 22 -10.84 18.86 -6.93
CA GLY A 22 -11.63 18.27 -5.86
C GLY A 22 -11.41 16.75 -5.71
N ILE A 23 -11.02 16.07 -6.79
CA ILE A 23 -10.64 14.66 -6.75
C ILE A 23 -9.25 14.49 -6.17
N LEU A 24 -8.30 15.34 -6.59
CA LEU A 24 -6.93 15.30 -6.10
C LEU A 24 -6.83 15.62 -4.61
N ASP A 25 -7.56 16.63 -4.14
CA ASP A 25 -7.60 16.99 -2.72
C ASP A 25 -8.19 15.86 -1.86
N ASN A 26 -9.17 15.13 -2.38
CA ASN A 26 -9.76 13.99 -1.69
C ASN A 26 -8.84 12.76 -1.67
N ARG A 27 -8.13 12.49 -2.76
CA ARG A 27 -7.19 11.37 -2.86
C ARG A 27 -5.86 11.64 -2.17
N PHE A 28 -5.42 12.90 -2.15
CA PHE A 28 -4.16 13.33 -1.57
C PHE A 28 -4.41 14.49 -0.61
N PRO A 29 -4.95 14.24 0.60
CA PRO A 29 -5.31 15.31 1.53
C PRO A 29 -4.15 16.24 1.86
N ALA A 30 -2.92 15.70 1.92
CA ALA A 30 -1.72 16.49 2.12
C ALA A 30 -1.48 17.53 1.00
N LEU A 31 -2.04 17.34 -0.20
CA LEU A 31 -1.96 18.32 -1.29
C LEU A 31 -2.62 19.64 -0.90
N PHE A 32 -3.79 19.57 -0.27
CA PHE A 32 -4.49 20.77 0.20
C PHE A 32 -3.66 21.56 1.21
N GLU A 33 -3.07 20.88 2.19
CA GLU A 33 -2.22 21.52 3.20
C GLU A 33 -0.95 22.11 2.58
N VAL A 34 -0.31 21.40 1.66
CA VAL A 34 0.86 21.90 0.93
C VAL A 34 0.50 23.15 0.13
N ARG A 35 -0.63 23.16 -0.59
CA ARG A 35 -1.11 24.34 -1.30
C ARG A 35 -1.34 25.51 -0.36
N ARG A 36 -2.04 25.28 0.75
CA ARG A 36 -2.34 26.32 1.73
C ARG A 36 -1.07 26.93 2.34
N LEU A 37 -0.07 26.12 2.63
CA LEU A 37 1.16 26.56 3.28
C LEU A 37 2.14 27.23 2.31
N PHE A 38 2.29 26.69 1.09
CA PHE A 38 3.32 27.13 0.16
C PHE A 38 2.82 28.11 -0.91
N TRP A 39 1.52 28.11 -1.21
CA TRP A 39 0.93 28.97 -2.24
C TRP A 39 -0.20 29.88 -1.77
N PRO A 40 -0.23 30.45 -0.57
CA PRO A 40 -1.29 31.35 -0.13
C PRO A 40 -1.36 32.64 -0.97
N ARG A 41 -0.32 32.97 -1.74
CA ARG A 41 -0.23 34.18 -2.59
C ARG A 41 -0.48 33.87 -4.08
N TYR A 42 -0.59 32.62 -4.46
CA TYR A 42 -0.77 32.17 -5.83
C TYR A 42 -2.16 31.62 -6.09
N GLU A 43 -3.11 32.04 -5.27
CA GLU A 43 -4.50 31.62 -5.42
C GLU A 43 -5.20 32.07 -6.70
N PRO A 44 -4.80 33.10 -7.44
CA PRO A 44 -5.18 33.08 -8.84
C PRO A 44 -4.17 32.24 -9.63
N LEU A 45 -3.97 31.02 -9.25
CA LEU A 45 -3.48 29.96 -10.15
C LEU A 45 -4.54 29.71 -11.23
N ALA A 46 -4.93 30.78 -11.89
CA ALA A 46 -5.67 30.76 -13.13
C ALA A 46 -4.79 30.32 -14.30
N ASP A 47 -3.50 30.07 -14.06
CA ASP A 47 -2.62 29.47 -15.06
C ASP A 47 -2.59 27.95 -14.90
N PRO A 48 -3.27 27.19 -15.78
CA PRO A 48 -3.27 25.73 -15.77
C PRO A 48 -1.85 25.14 -15.80
N LEU A 49 -0.90 25.80 -16.47
CA LEU A 49 0.49 25.31 -16.55
C LEU A 49 1.20 25.34 -15.19
N CYS A 50 0.99 26.40 -14.40
CA CYS A 50 1.53 26.47 -13.05
C CYS A 50 0.87 25.45 -12.12
N TYR A 51 -0.41 25.19 -12.31
CA TYR A 51 -1.17 24.23 -11.55
C TYR A 51 -0.70 22.80 -11.82
N ASP A 52 -0.53 22.42 -13.07
CA ASP A 52 -0.05 21.10 -13.47
C ASP A 52 1.36 20.82 -12.92
N GLN A 53 2.24 21.81 -12.98
CA GLN A 53 3.56 21.72 -12.38
C GLN A 53 3.48 21.55 -10.86
N GLY A 54 2.53 22.23 -10.20
CA GLY A 54 2.30 22.12 -8.76
C GLY A 54 1.92 20.70 -8.34
N ILE A 55 1.03 20.04 -9.09
CA ILE A 55 0.60 18.66 -8.81
C ILE A 55 1.72 17.67 -9.09
N GLU A 56 2.39 17.76 -10.22
CA GLU A 56 3.57 16.92 -10.50
C GLU A 56 4.66 17.11 -9.45
N GLY A 57 4.91 18.34 -9.04
CA GLY A 57 5.82 18.64 -7.96
C GLY A 57 5.39 18.01 -6.62
N PHE A 58 4.10 18.04 -6.29
CA PHE A 58 3.59 17.35 -5.11
C PHE A 58 3.78 15.84 -5.20
N LEU A 59 3.40 15.22 -6.31
CA LEU A 59 3.54 13.78 -6.49
C LEU A 59 5.01 13.34 -6.36
N GLU A 60 5.94 14.09 -6.97
CA GLU A 60 7.35 13.74 -6.95
C GLU A 60 8.04 14.05 -5.63
N GLN A 61 7.85 15.27 -5.07
CA GLN A 61 8.64 15.78 -3.96
C GLN A 61 8.03 15.52 -2.60
N ILE A 62 6.74 15.25 -2.53
CA ILE A 62 6.03 14.99 -1.26
C ILE A 62 5.59 13.52 -1.22
N PHE A 63 4.77 13.09 -2.18
CA PHE A 63 4.15 11.77 -2.12
C PHE A 63 5.17 10.62 -2.36
N LEU A 64 5.85 10.62 -3.50
CA LEU A 64 6.86 9.60 -3.82
C LEU A 64 8.13 9.74 -2.98
N ALA A 65 8.41 10.94 -2.46
CA ALA A 65 9.55 11.17 -1.58
C ALA A 65 9.52 10.28 -0.32
N ASN A 66 8.34 9.92 0.16
CA ASN A 66 8.16 9.05 1.32
C ASN A 66 8.78 7.65 1.11
N PHE A 67 8.95 7.19 -0.13
CA PHE A 67 9.56 5.89 -0.46
C PHE A 67 11.08 5.98 -0.67
N ARG A 68 11.64 7.18 -0.75
CA ARG A 68 13.09 7.39 -1.02
C ARG A 68 13.96 6.82 0.10
N GLN A 69 13.51 6.90 1.34
CA GLN A 69 14.29 6.38 2.45
C GLN A 69 14.48 4.87 2.33
N PHE A 70 13.41 4.12 2.02
CA PHE A 70 13.52 2.69 1.74
C PHE A 70 14.49 2.42 0.60
N THR A 71 14.35 3.09 -0.54
CA THR A 71 15.20 2.83 -1.71
C THR A 71 16.66 3.12 -1.44
N GLN A 72 16.97 4.19 -0.72
CA GLN A 72 18.34 4.55 -0.32
C GLN A 72 18.94 3.53 0.65
N ARG A 73 18.17 3.12 1.67
CA ARG A 73 18.61 2.10 2.62
C ARG A 73 18.84 0.76 1.94
N ALA A 74 17.88 0.30 1.14
CA ALA A 74 17.99 -0.95 0.40
C ALA A 74 19.23 -0.95 -0.52
N GLN A 75 19.47 0.14 -1.25
CA GLN A 75 20.69 0.29 -2.06
C GLN A 75 21.96 0.23 -1.21
N SER A 76 21.98 0.85 -0.04
CA SER A 76 23.16 0.83 0.84
C SER A 76 23.49 -0.57 1.35
N TRP A 77 22.46 -1.39 1.63
CA TRP A 77 22.63 -2.76 2.12
C TRP A 77 22.96 -3.76 1.01
N THR A 78 22.27 -3.64 -0.12
CA THR A 78 22.42 -4.60 -1.23
C THR A 78 23.60 -4.25 -2.18
N GLY A 79 23.95 -2.98 -2.28
CA GLY A 79 24.87 -2.46 -3.29
C GLY A 79 24.23 -2.34 -4.67
N TYR A 80 22.94 -2.63 -4.83
CA TYR A 80 22.20 -2.48 -6.07
C TYR A 80 21.16 -1.37 -5.93
N PRO A 81 20.97 -0.50 -6.93
CA PRO A 81 19.90 0.46 -6.90
C PRO A 81 18.54 -0.26 -6.95
N VAL A 82 17.57 0.23 -6.19
CA VAL A 82 16.17 -0.22 -6.33
C VAL A 82 15.64 0.32 -7.64
N GLN A 83 15.14 -0.57 -8.50
CA GLN A 83 14.51 -0.17 -9.74
C GLN A 83 13.13 0.40 -9.47
N ILE A 84 12.86 1.62 -9.94
CA ILE A 84 11.53 2.26 -9.84
C ILE A 84 10.88 2.21 -11.20
N VAL A 85 9.68 1.63 -11.26
CA VAL A 85 8.88 1.52 -12.48
C VAL A 85 7.49 2.06 -12.20
N HIS A 86 7.00 2.96 -13.03
CA HIS A 86 5.61 3.40 -13.04
C HIS A 86 4.88 2.67 -14.17
N ARG A 87 3.75 2.02 -13.85
CA ARG A 87 2.96 1.28 -14.85
C ARG A 87 2.59 2.14 -16.04
N ARG A 88 2.15 3.36 -15.77
CA ARG A 88 1.91 4.36 -16.80
C ARG A 88 2.37 5.73 -16.31
N SER A 89 3.40 6.23 -16.93
CA SER A 89 3.91 7.60 -16.70
C SER A 89 3.66 8.51 -17.90
N GLN A 90 3.54 7.91 -19.07
CA GLN A 90 3.26 8.55 -20.37
C GLN A 90 2.34 7.66 -21.21
N ALA A 91 2.37 7.76 -22.52
CA ALA A 91 1.52 6.98 -23.42
C ALA A 91 1.74 5.46 -23.36
N GLU A 92 2.96 5.04 -23.04
CA GLU A 92 3.31 3.62 -22.95
C GLU A 92 2.98 3.03 -21.58
N VAL A 93 2.53 1.77 -21.60
CA VAL A 93 2.26 1.00 -20.38
C VAL A 93 3.43 0.05 -20.13
N ALA A 94 4.11 0.22 -19.00
CA ALA A 94 5.13 -0.71 -18.54
C ALA A 94 4.45 -1.93 -17.90
N LEU A 95 4.23 -2.98 -18.67
CA LEU A 95 3.67 -4.24 -18.16
C LEU A 95 4.71 -5.04 -17.38
N LEU A 96 4.25 -5.82 -16.41
CA LEU A 96 5.07 -6.85 -15.77
C LEU A 96 5.32 -7.97 -16.80
N ASP A 97 6.57 -8.18 -17.19
CA ASP A 97 6.94 -9.23 -18.13
C ASP A 97 8.05 -10.13 -17.58
N ALA A 98 8.06 -11.39 -18.00
CA ALA A 98 8.98 -12.41 -17.52
C ALA A 98 10.47 -12.04 -17.74
N LYS A 99 10.79 -11.36 -18.85
CA LYS A 99 12.16 -10.95 -19.17
C LYS A 99 12.67 -9.90 -18.18
N TRP A 100 11.82 -8.96 -17.78
CA TRP A 100 12.17 -7.96 -16.78
C TRP A 100 12.24 -8.62 -15.40
N LEU A 101 11.25 -9.43 -15.03
CA LEU A 101 11.16 -10.12 -13.74
C LEU A 101 12.34 -11.06 -13.50
N SER A 102 12.90 -11.73 -14.53
CA SER A 102 14.08 -12.58 -14.37
C SER A 102 15.33 -11.87 -13.88
N ARG A 103 15.33 -10.54 -13.82
CA ARG A 103 16.44 -9.71 -13.33
C ARG A 103 16.23 -9.24 -11.89
N ILE A 104 15.17 -9.64 -11.26
CA ILE A 104 14.70 -9.15 -9.94
C ILE A 104 14.58 -10.34 -9.00
N ASP A 105 14.92 -10.15 -7.74
CA ASP A 105 14.78 -11.16 -6.68
C ASP A 105 13.61 -10.80 -5.75
N THR A 106 13.26 -9.51 -5.67
CA THR A 106 12.14 -9.00 -4.87
C THR A 106 11.38 -7.96 -5.67
N LEU A 107 10.10 -8.19 -5.87
CA LEU A 107 9.17 -7.25 -6.49
C LEU A 107 8.21 -6.68 -5.43
N ILE A 108 8.10 -5.36 -5.38
CA ILE A 108 7.15 -4.64 -4.53
C ILE A 108 6.17 -3.92 -5.45
N VAL A 109 4.94 -4.43 -5.54
CA VAL A 109 3.86 -3.83 -6.32
C VAL A 109 3.07 -2.90 -5.42
N ILE A 110 3.19 -1.60 -5.65
CA ILE A 110 2.45 -0.57 -4.92
C ILE A 110 1.31 -0.06 -5.81
N SER A 111 0.09 -0.24 -5.37
CA SER A 111 -1.12 0.04 -6.15
C SER A 111 -1.75 1.35 -5.67
N PHE A 112 -1.46 2.44 -6.38
CA PHE A 112 -2.01 3.78 -6.15
C PHE A 112 -3.13 4.13 -7.14
N ASP A 113 -3.49 3.20 -7.99
CA ASP A 113 -4.52 3.40 -8.98
C ASP A 113 -5.89 3.60 -8.31
N GLY A 114 -6.54 4.67 -8.70
CA GLY A 114 -7.88 4.99 -8.24
C GLY A 114 -8.97 4.53 -9.22
N PRO A 115 -10.26 4.72 -8.86
CA PRO A 115 -11.40 4.30 -9.69
C PRO A 115 -11.39 4.86 -11.10
N GLN A 116 -10.76 6.02 -11.29
CA GLN A 116 -10.73 6.71 -12.58
C GLN A 116 -9.74 6.11 -13.57
N SER A 117 -8.60 5.64 -13.09
CA SER A 117 -7.57 5.03 -13.94
C SER A 117 -7.71 3.51 -14.05
N CYS A 118 -8.50 2.90 -13.21
CA CYS A 118 -8.92 1.49 -13.17
C CYS A 118 -7.90 0.51 -13.78
N GLN A 119 -6.75 0.37 -13.12
CA GLN A 119 -5.69 -0.52 -13.60
C GLN A 119 -6.06 -1.98 -13.27
N VAL A 120 -5.91 -2.85 -14.25
CA VAL A 120 -6.20 -4.29 -14.11
C VAL A 120 -4.98 -5.08 -14.59
N ALA A 121 -4.62 -6.14 -13.87
CA ALA A 121 -3.59 -7.06 -14.28
C ALA A 121 -4.04 -7.86 -15.51
N THR A 122 -3.21 -7.86 -16.55
CA THR A 122 -3.48 -8.61 -17.78
C THR A 122 -3.13 -10.09 -17.61
N ALA A 123 -3.70 -10.96 -18.44
CA ALA A 123 -3.35 -12.39 -18.44
C ALA A 123 -1.86 -12.66 -18.70
N SER A 124 -1.17 -11.78 -19.43
CA SER A 124 0.28 -11.91 -19.64
C SER A 124 1.07 -11.54 -18.37
N GLU A 125 0.63 -10.53 -17.63
CA GLU A 125 1.24 -10.13 -16.35
C GLU A 125 1.03 -11.21 -15.28
N LEU A 126 -0.17 -11.79 -15.22
CA LEU A 126 -0.47 -12.90 -14.31
C LEU A 126 0.49 -14.07 -14.54
N ARG A 127 0.63 -14.53 -15.79
CA ARG A 127 1.58 -15.61 -16.12
C ARG A 127 3.02 -15.26 -15.76
N ALA A 128 3.44 -14.01 -16.00
CA ALA A 128 4.80 -13.59 -15.66
C ALA A 128 5.04 -13.56 -14.14
N ILE A 129 4.01 -13.24 -13.35
CA ILE A 129 4.08 -13.30 -11.89
C ILE A 129 4.03 -14.74 -11.38
N GLU A 130 3.23 -15.62 -11.97
CA GLU A 130 3.23 -17.06 -11.66
C GLU A 130 4.62 -17.65 -11.88
N GLU A 131 5.21 -17.45 -13.08
CA GLU A 131 6.59 -17.85 -13.38
C GLU A 131 7.62 -17.28 -12.41
N PHE A 132 7.45 -16.03 -11.99
CA PHE A 132 8.32 -15.39 -10.98
C PHE A 132 8.20 -16.09 -9.61
N LEU A 133 6.99 -16.49 -9.23
CA LEU A 133 6.71 -17.17 -7.96
C LEU A 133 7.02 -18.68 -7.97
N ASP A 134 7.34 -19.27 -9.11
CA ASP A 134 7.83 -20.65 -9.20
C ASP A 134 9.23 -20.80 -8.60
N ASP A 135 10.02 -19.72 -8.53
CA ASP A 135 11.32 -19.73 -7.87
C ASP A 135 11.17 -19.47 -6.36
N PRO A 136 11.51 -20.43 -5.49
CA PRO A 136 11.43 -20.25 -4.04
C PRO A 136 12.35 -19.13 -3.51
N ALA A 137 13.32 -18.67 -4.27
CA ALA A 137 14.17 -17.55 -3.90
C ALA A 137 13.47 -16.20 -4.07
N HIS A 138 12.43 -16.11 -4.91
CA HIS A 138 11.77 -14.86 -5.22
C HIS A 138 10.76 -14.44 -4.13
N THR A 139 10.56 -13.13 -4.04
CA THR A 139 9.59 -12.53 -3.12
C THR A 139 8.76 -11.46 -3.83
N LEU A 140 7.45 -11.61 -3.77
CA LEU A 140 6.48 -10.63 -4.24
C LEU A 140 5.76 -10.01 -3.06
N PHE A 141 5.79 -8.69 -2.97
CA PHE A 141 4.89 -7.91 -2.12
C PHE A 141 3.78 -7.30 -2.98
N VAL A 142 2.54 -7.58 -2.65
CA VAL A 142 1.36 -6.96 -3.24
C VAL A 142 0.82 -5.96 -2.23
N CYS A 143 0.92 -4.68 -2.57
CA CYS A 143 0.69 -3.59 -1.64
C CYS A 143 -0.42 -2.67 -2.18
N PRO A 144 -1.70 -2.98 -1.93
CA PRO A 144 -2.74 -1.98 -2.10
C PRO A 144 -2.46 -0.82 -1.15
N HIS A 145 -2.75 0.39 -1.58
CA HIS A 145 -2.68 1.53 -0.67
C HIS A 145 -3.89 1.52 0.26
N HIS A 146 -3.74 2.07 1.46
CA HIS A 146 -4.84 2.19 2.40
C HIS A 146 -6.01 2.98 1.80
N ASP A 147 -7.21 2.62 2.21
CA ASP A 147 -8.47 3.11 1.69
C ASP A 147 -9.46 3.19 2.85
N ILE A 148 -10.51 3.95 2.69
CA ILE A 148 -11.64 3.93 3.63
C ILE A 148 -12.37 2.59 3.63
N GLY A 149 -12.08 1.74 2.66
CA GLY A 149 -12.69 0.44 2.48
C GLY A 149 -14.05 0.48 1.77
N ASP A 150 -14.60 -0.70 1.57
CA ASP A 150 -15.91 -0.87 0.97
C ASP A 150 -17.03 -0.58 2.00
N THR A 151 -17.99 0.25 1.64
CA THR A 151 -19.12 0.64 2.49
C THR A 151 -20.43 -0.10 2.15
N HIS A 152 -20.39 -1.05 1.20
CA HIS A 152 -21.62 -1.73 0.74
C HIS A 152 -22.35 -2.51 1.82
N ASP A 153 -21.65 -3.02 2.82
CA ASP A 153 -22.22 -3.81 3.91
C ASP A 153 -22.58 -2.94 5.13
N MET A 154 -22.54 -1.61 5.00
CA MET A 154 -22.84 -0.68 6.09
C MET A 154 -24.29 -0.20 6.00
N SER A 155 -24.93 0.02 7.17
CA SER A 155 -26.17 0.79 7.22
C SER A 155 -25.92 2.24 6.78
N GLU A 156 -26.99 2.96 6.42
CA GLU A 156 -26.89 4.37 6.03
C GLU A 156 -26.26 5.23 7.16
N GLU A 157 -26.64 4.98 8.41
CA GLU A 157 -26.08 5.67 9.57
C GLU A 157 -24.57 5.39 9.74
N GLN A 158 -24.15 4.14 9.57
CA GLN A 158 -22.74 3.74 9.63
C GLN A 158 -21.93 4.35 8.47
N ALA A 159 -22.51 4.39 7.27
CA ALA A 159 -21.88 5.01 6.11
C ALA A 159 -21.71 6.53 6.30
N ASP A 160 -22.68 7.21 6.92
CA ASP A 160 -22.61 8.63 7.21
C ASP A 160 -21.62 8.96 8.34
N GLU A 161 -21.56 8.12 9.37
CA GLU A 161 -20.51 8.25 10.40
C GLU A 161 -19.12 8.04 9.80
N ARG A 162 -19.01 7.08 8.88
CA ARG A 162 -17.76 6.84 8.16
C ARG A 162 -17.35 8.04 7.31
N LYS A 163 -18.28 8.62 6.55
CA LYS A 163 -18.04 9.86 5.79
C LYS A 163 -17.60 11.01 6.69
N ARG A 164 -18.21 11.14 7.88
CA ARG A 164 -17.85 12.15 8.86
C ARG A 164 -16.43 11.95 9.39
N SER A 165 -16.07 10.73 9.76
CA SER A 165 -14.73 10.36 10.20
C SER A 165 -13.68 10.65 9.12
N GLU A 166 -13.97 10.33 7.86
CA GLU A 166 -13.10 10.67 6.73
C GLU A 166 -12.97 12.17 6.53
N PHE A 167 -14.07 12.91 6.67
CA PHE A 167 -14.03 14.36 6.59
C PHE A 167 -13.16 14.97 7.71
N GLU A 168 -13.31 14.49 8.94
CA GLU A 168 -12.51 14.95 10.07
C GLU A 168 -11.03 14.63 9.87
N HIS A 169 -10.72 13.50 9.24
CA HIS A 169 -9.35 13.10 8.97
C HIS A 169 -8.73 13.83 7.77
N HIS A 170 -9.48 14.00 6.69
CA HIS A 170 -8.98 14.53 5.42
C HIS A 170 -9.44 15.96 5.12
N GLY A 171 -10.39 16.49 5.86
CA GLY A 171 -10.85 17.88 5.73
C GLY A 171 -11.74 18.14 4.51
N ASP A 172 -12.14 17.13 3.74
CA ASP A 172 -12.98 17.30 2.55
C ASP A 172 -14.30 16.54 2.61
N LYS A 173 -15.41 17.26 2.37
CA LYS A 173 -16.77 16.72 2.31
C LYS A 173 -17.19 16.31 0.90
N ALA A 174 -16.45 16.76 -0.13
CA ALA A 174 -17.05 16.92 -1.44
C ALA A 174 -17.26 15.61 -2.18
N VAL A 175 -16.40 14.58 -2.01
CA VAL A 175 -16.41 13.40 -2.88
C VAL A 175 -16.12 12.11 -2.09
N PRO A 176 -17.08 11.63 -1.27
CA PRO A 176 -16.93 10.35 -0.60
C PRO A 176 -16.75 9.23 -1.65
N GLY A 177 -15.78 8.38 -1.44
CA GLY A 177 -15.50 7.22 -2.30
C GLY A 177 -14.49 7.44 -3.43
N GLN A 178 -13.86 8.60 -3.52
CA GLN A 178 -12.75 8.84 -4.46
C GLN A 178 -11.39 8.30 -3.95
N GLN A 179 -11.29 8.03 -2.67
CA GLN A 179 -10.12 7.43 -2.04
C GLN A 179 -10.13 5.90 -2.13
N ARG A 180 -10.43 5.35 -3.29
CA ARG A 180 -10.32 3.93 -3.55
C ARG A 180 -9.03 3.68 -4.29
N PHE A 181 -8.10 3.05 -3.60
CA PHE A 181 -6.82 2.65 -4.15
C PHE A 181 -6.71 1.13 -4.24
N GLY A 182 -5.75 0.66 -5.02
CA GLY A 182 -5.37 -0.74 -5.02
C GLY A 182 -6.11 -1.60 -6.02
N GLY A 183 -6.76 -1.03 -7.03
CA GLY A 183 -7.46 -1.79 -8.07
C GLY A 183 -6.58 -2.80 -8.76
N PHE A 184 -5.36 -2.41 -9.16
CA PHE A 184 -4.38 -3.31 -9.77
C PHE A 184 -3.98 -4.44 -8.81
N ALA A 185 -3.62 -4.12 -7.55
CA ALA A 185 -3.24 -5.12 -6.56
C ALA A 185 -4.37 -6.14 -6.32
N LEU A 186 -5.60 -5.65 -6.15
CA LEU A 186 -6.76 -6.52 -5.95
C LEU A 186 -7.07 -7.39 -7.18
N SER A 187 -6.88 -6.85 -8.40
CA SER A 187 -7.05 -7.61 -9.64
C SER A 187 -5.95 -8.67 -9.81
N LEU A 188 -4.72 -8.33 -9.44
CA LEU A 188 -3.58 -9.27 -9.43
C LEU A 188 -3.86 -10.44 -8.49
N MET A 189 -4.24 -10.15 -7.24
CA MET A 189 -4.57 -11.19 -6.26
C MET A 189 -5.72 -12.08 -6.72
N ARG A 190 -6.76 -11.50 -7.32
CA ARG A 190 -7.88 -12.27 -7.88
C ARG A 190 -7.43 -13.16 -9.03
N GLY A 191 -6.57 -12.65 -9.92
CA GLY A 191 -6.06 -13.40 -11.07
C GLY A 191 -5.12 -14.55 -10.69
N LEU A 192 -4.52 -14.48 -9.50
CA LEU A 192 -3.70 -15.56 -8.92
C LEU A 192 -4.53 -16.53 -8.05
N ASP A 193 -5.85 -16.49 -8.14
CA ASP A 193 -6.78 -17.29 -7.31
C ASP A 193 -6.63 -17.08 -5.80
N LEU A 194 -6.14 -15.91 -5.39
CA LEU A 194 -5.94 -15.48 -4.01
C LEU A 194 -6.77 -14.23 -3.68
N PRO A 195 -8.11 -14.23 -3.92
CA PRO A 195 -8.91 -13.01 -3.79
C PRO A 195 -8.96 -12.48 -2.35
N ILE A 196 -8.74 -11.17 -2.24
CA ILE A 196 -8.81 -10.42 -0.99
C ILE A 196 -9.67 -9.17 -1.17
N ARG A 197 -10.11 -8.60 -0.04
CA ARG A 197 -10.63 -7.24 0.03
C ARG A 197 -9.79 -6.39 0.96
N ASN A 198 -9.67 -5.13 0.60
CA ASN A 198 -9.10 -4.08 1.42
C ASN A 198 -10.27 -3.36 2.12
N ARG A 199 -10.47 -3.61 3.43
CA ARG A 199 -11.68 -3.13 4.15
C ARG A 199 -11.32 -2.21 5.30
N PHE A 200 -12.23 -1.29 5.57
CA PHE A 200 -12.44 -0.52 6.79
C PHE A 200 -11.53 0.71 7.01
N GLY A 201 -10.29 0.79 6.80
CA GLY A 201 -9.46 1.94 7.21
C GLY A 201 -9.43 2.11 8.74
N LEU A 202 -8.74 1.24 9.43
CA LEU A 202 -8.69 1.16 10.88
C LEU A 202 -7.48 1.92 11.42
N ARG A 203 -7.64 2.61 12.55
CA ARG A 203 -6.52 3.21 13.26
C ARG A 203 -5.84 2.15 14.13
N PRO A 204 -4.53 1.90 13.96
CA PRO A 204 -3.80 1.03 14.85
C PRO A 204 -3.58 1.72 16.20
N ALA A 205 -3.55 0.94 17.28
CA ALA A 205 -3.22 1.42 18.61
C ALA A 205 -1.79 1.96 18.66
N ALA A 206 -1.57 2.95 19.48
CA ALA A 206 -0.26 3.52 19.77
C ALA A 206 0.11 3.31 21.25
N ALA A 207 1.41 3.19 21.50
CA ALA A 207 1.97 3.27 22.84
C ALA A 207 1.89 4.70 23.39
N PRO A 208 2.07 4.92 24.71
CA PRO A 208 1.99 6.26 25.31
C PRO A 208 2.97 7.29 24.71
N ASP A 209 4.06 6.85 24.11
CA ASP A 209 5.05 7.68 23.43
C ASP A 209 4.69 8.00 21.97
N GLY A 210 3.52 7.56 21.50
CA GLY A 210 3.03 7.75 20.13
C GLY A 210 3.59 6.77 19.11
N THR A 211 4.45 5.83 19.49
CA THR A 211 4.88 4.76 18.59
C THR A 211 3.74 3.75 18.35
N PRO A 212 3.69 3.05 17.20
CA PRO A 212 2.70 2.00 17.02
C PRO A 212 2.80 0.93 18.13
N ALA A 213 1.66 0.45 18.60
CA ALA A 213 1.64 -0.67 19.54
C ALA A 213 2.31 -1.91 18.94
N PRO A 214 2.82 -2.83 19.77
CA PRO A 214 3.41 -4.08 19.29
C PRO A 214 2.43 -4.86 18.40
N MET A 215 2.94 -5.39 17.30
CA MET A 215 2.20 -6.27 16.41
C MET A 215 2.15 -7.69 16.98
N GLU A 216 1.14 -8.46 16.55
CA GLU A 216 1.02 -9.89 16.83
C GLU A 216 1.39 -10.71 15.59
N LEU A 217 2.30 -11.66 15.75
CA LEU A 217 2.55 -12.70 14.75
C LEU A 217 1.48 -13.77 14.86
N ALA A 218 0.61 -13.87 13.86
CA ALA A 218 -0.51 -14.82 13.84
C ALA A 218 -0.15 -16.13 13.12
N ALA A 219 0.92 -16.14 12.34
CA ALA A 219 1.45 -17.32 11.66
C ALA A 219 2.99 -17.33 11.66
N VAL A 220 3.57 -18.45 11.23
CA VAL A 220 5.02 -18.60 11.11
C VAL A 220 5.55 -17.71 9.98
N ASP A 221 6.45 -16.82 10.31
CA ASP A 221 7.21 -16.03 9.32
C ASP A 221 8.25 -16.95 8.62
N ARG A 222 7.86 -17.54 7.49
CA ARG A 222 8.67 -18.54 6.79
C ARG A 222 9.95 -17.98 6.19
N ARG A 223 9.99 -16.67 6.00
CA ARG A 223 11.13 -15.98 5.35
C ARG A 223 11.99 -15.22 6.36
N GLY A 224 11.60 -15.18 7.62
CA GLY A 224 12.29 -14.38 8.63
C GLY A 224 12.23 -12.88 8.38
N LEU A 225 11.23 -12.43 7.59
CA LEU A 225 11.07 -11.01 7.22
C LEU A 225 10.79 -10.13 8.44
N LEU A 226 10.13 -10.69 9.45
CA LEU A 226 9.74 -9.99 10.66
C LEU A 226 10.71 -10.24 11.83
N THR A 227 11.87 -10.82 11.58
CA THR A 227 12.88 -11.05 12.63
C THR A 227 13.34 -9.71 13.21
N GLY A 228 13.08 -9.50 14.51
CA GLY A 228 13.40 -8.27 15.22
C GLY A 228 12.46 -7.07 14.92
N VAL A 229 11.42 -7.27 14.10
CA VAL A 229 10.35 -6.28 13.88
C VAL A 229 9.36 -6.40 15.05
N ARG A 230 9.08 -5.33 15.76
CA ARG A 230 8.19 -5.30 16.92
C ARG A 230 6.88 -4.60 16.65
N THR A 231 6.92 -3.56 15.85
CA THR A 231 5.77 -2.75 15.44
C THR A 231 5.72 -2.71 13.94
N LEU A 232 4.57 -2.46 13.35
CA LEU A 232 4.46 -2.39 11.90
C LEU A 232 4.16 -0.95 11.47
N ASN A 233 2.93 -0.61 11.26
CA ASN A 233 2.51 0.61 10.61
C ASN A 233 1.63 1.43 11.55
N GLY A 234 1.89 2.72 11.70
CA GLY A 234 1.12 3.64 12.55
C GLY A 234 0.15 4.53 11.77
N HIS A 235 -0.03 4.28 10.47
CA HIS A 235 -0.92 5.10 9.65
C HIS A 235 -2.37 5.04 10.18
N PRO A 236 -3.11 6.16 10.27
CA PRO A 236 -4.37 6.23 11.02
C PRO A 236 -5.57 5.52 10.36
N HIS A 237 -5.48 5.02 9.13
CA HIS A 237 -6.57 4.31 8.45
C HIS A 237 -6.09 3.12 7.62
N LEU A 238 -5.50 2.15 8.30
CA LEU A 238 -5.01 0.92 7.68
C LEU A 238 -6.13 -0.05 7.32
N PRO A 239 -5.97 -0.85 6.26
CA PRO A 239 -6.95 -1.84 5.88
C PRO A 239 -6.93 -3.06 6.80
N HIS A 240 -8.10 -3.64 7.02
CA HIS A 240 -8.22 -5.06 7.32
C HIS A 240 -8.18 -5.83 5.99
N PHE A 241 -7.20 -6.72 5.83
CA PHE A 241 -7.13 -7.59 4.65
C PHE A 241 -8.04 -8.80 4.82
N GLU A 242 -9.28 -8.69 4.31
CA GLU A 242 -10.23 -9.79 4.34
C GLU A 242 -9.88 -10.83 3.25
N ARG A 243 -9.66 -12.06 3.66
CA ARG A 243 -9.49 -13.19 2.75
C ARG A 243 -10.86 -13.69 2.29
N LEU A 244 -11.11 -13.69 0.99
CA LEU A 244 -12.38 -14.16 0.42
C LEU A 244 -12.43 -15.67 0.32
N GLU A 245 -13.59 -16.21 -0.04
CA GLU A 245 -13.78 -17.63 -0.30
C GLU A 245 -12.81 -18.09 -1.42
N GLY A 246 -12.19 -19.25 -1.22
CA GLY A 246 -11.13 -19.78 -2.09
C GLY A 246 -9.71 -19.38 -1.71
N SER A 247 -9.50 -18.21 -1.07
CA SER A 247 -8.15 -17.80 -0.65
C SER A 247 -7.81 -18.16 0.80
N ARG A 248 -8.77 -18.54 1.62
CA ARG A 248 -8.58 -18.75 3.07
C ARG A 248 -7.63 -19.89 3.42
N GLU A 249 -7.54 -20.91 2.57
CA GLU A 249 -6.62 -22.05 2.73
C GLU A 249 -5.26 -21.77 2.12
N LEU A 250 -5.19 -20.84 1.18
CA LEU A 250 -4.00 -20.48 0.42
C LEU A 250 -3.29 -19.23 0.95
N LEU A 251 -4.00 -18.41 1.72
CA LEU A 251 -3.46 -17.24 2.42
C LEU A 251 -3.66 -17.41 3.92
N GLU A 252 -2.65 -17.13 4.70
CA GLU A 252 -2.72 -17.05 6.16
C GLU A 252 -2.41 -15.64 6.64
N VAL A 253 -2.94 -15.29 7.80
CA VAL A 253 -2.63 -14.01 8.45
C VAL A 253 -1.24 -14.11 9.04
N LEU A 254 -0.34 -13.27 8.58
CA LEU A 254 1.02 -13.20 9.10
C LEU A 254 1.10 -12.24 10.29
N VAL A 255 0.48 -11.07 10.18
CA VAL A 255 0.50 -10.04 11.23
C VAL A 255 -0.90 -9.51 11.51
N ARG A 256 -1.20 -9.32 12.79
CA ARG A 256 -2.32 -8.50 13.27
C ARG A 256 -1.81 -7.26 13.99
N GLN A 257 -2.59 -6.19 13.89
CA GLN A 257 -2.43 -4.99 14.70
C GLN A 257 -3.66 -4.77 15.56
N THR A 258 -3.45 -4.26 16.77
CA THR A 258 -4.53 -3.86 17.68
C THR A 258 -5.17 -2.58 17.18
N ILE A 259 -6.49 -2.49 17.24
CA ILE A 259 -7.24 -1.28 16.92
C ILE A 259 -7.11 -0.30 18.09
N ASP A 260 -6.94 0.98 17.80
CA ASP A 260 -6.93 2.04 18.82
C ASP A 260 -8.31 2.11 19.51
N PRO A 261 -8.38 1.84 20.82
CA PRO A 261 -9.66 1.91 21.55
C PRO A 261 -10.18 3.35 21.69
N GLY A 262 -9.34 4.36 21.47
CA GLY A 262 -9.73 5.77 21.47
C GLY A 262 -10.16 6.29 20.09
N ALA A 263 -10.07 5.47 19.04
CA ALA A 263 -10.54 5.86 17.71
C ALA A 263 -12.09 5.96 17.68
N PRO A 264 -12.65 6.77 16.77
CA PRO A 264 -14.08 6.77 16.52
C PRO A 264 -14.60 5.35 16.24
N LEU A 265 -15.78 5.04 16.76
CA LEU A 265 -16.37 3.71 16.65
C LEU A 265 -16.56 3.35 15.18
N HIS A 266 -15.96 2.24 14.78
CA HIS A 266 -16.06 1.69 13.43
C HIS A 266 -16.95 0.44 13.44
N PRO A 267 -17.71 0.12 12.38
CA PRO A 267 -18.55 -1.09 12.35
C PRO A 267 -17.79 -2.37 12.72
N PHE A 268 -16.54 -2.48 12.29
CA PHE A 268 -15.69 -3.62 12.63
C PHE A 268 -15.36 -3.71 14.13
N SER A 269 -15.01 -2.60 14.77
CA SER A 269 -14.79 -2.55 16.22
C SER A 269 -16.12 -2.64 17.00
N ALA A 270 -17.21 -2.08 16.49
CA ALA A 270 -18.55 -2.21 17.06
C ALA A 270 -19.04 -3.68 17.08
N ALA A 271 -18.61 -4.49 16.13
CA ALA A 271 -18.85 -5.94 16.11
C ALA A 271 -17.98 -6.73 17.10
N GLY A 272 -17.18 -6.05 17.93
CA GLY A 272 -16.35 -6.68 18.98
C GLY A 272 -14.94 -7.03 18.54
N HIS A 273 -14.49 -6.65 17.33
CA HIS A 273 -13.13 -6.88 16.90
C HIS A 273 -12.17 -5.86 17.51
N THR A 274 -11.10 -6.34 18.13
CA THR A 274 -10.06 -5.51 18.75
C THR A 274 -8.75 -5.52 17.98
N GLN A 275 -8.65 -6.34 16.93
CA GLN A 275 -7.48 -6.50 16.07
C GLN A 275 -7.93 -6.62 14.63
N PHE A 276 -7.03 -6.32 13.71
CA PHE A 276 -7.25 -6.48 12.27
C PHE A 276 -6.06 -7.17 11.60
N ASP A 277 -6.34 -7.86 10.49
CA ASP A 277 -5.34 -8.55 9.69
C ASP A 277 -4.57 -7.52 8.86
N ALA A 278 -3.34 -7.20 9.29
CA ALA A 278 -2.51 -6.13 8.72
C ALA A 278 -1.51 -6.63 7.66
N MET A 279 -1.20 -7.92 7.67
CA MET A 279 -0.33 -8.54 6.68
C MET A 279 -0.74 -10.00 6.47
N LEU A 280 -0.78 -10.42 5.21
CA LEU A 280 -1.03 -11.80 4.82
C LEU A 280 0.21 -12.40 4.15
N GLN A 281 0.35 -13.72 4.20
CA GLN A 281 1.33 -14.46 3.39
C GLN A 281 0.67 -15.66 2.70
N ALA A 282 1.14 -15.97 1.50
CA ALA A 282 0.73 -17.18 0.81
C ALA A 282 1.32 -18.42 1.49
N THR A 283 0.53 -19.49 1.54
CA THR A 283 1.01 -20.79 2.00
C THR A 283 1.90 -21.45 0.93
N PRO A 284 2.74 -22.44 1.29
CA PRO A 284 3.55 -23.17 0.29
C PRO A 284 2.71 -23.90 -0.77
N ALA A 285 1.43 -24.13 -0.52
CA ALA A 285 0.51 -24.72 -1.49
C ALA A 285 0.09 -23.70 -2.57
N ALA A 286 0.16 -22.40 -2.28
CA ALA A 286 -0.23 -21.35 -3.21
C ALA A 286 0.93 -20.90 -4.12
N ALA A 287 2.17 -20.90 -3.62
CA ALA A 287 3.33 -20.46 -4.37
C ALA A 287 4.62 -21.07 -3.79
N ALA A 288 5.58 -21.40 -4.63
CA ALA A 288 6.91 -21.84 -4.20
C ALA A 288 7.72 -20.65 -3.69
N GLY A 289 7.66 -19.51 -4.37
CA GLY A 289 8.17 -18.24 -3.92
C GLY A 289 7.33 -17.64 -2.78
N SER A 290 7.77 -16.50 -2.26
CA SER A 290 7.06 -15.81 -1.18
C SER A 290 6.13 -14.75 -1.75
N LEU A 291 4.84 -14.82 -1.45
CA LEU A 291 3.87 -13.77 -1.73
C LEU A 291 3.37 -13.19 -0.42
N ILE A 292 3.52 -11.89 -0.24
CA ILE A 292 3.11 -11.13 0.95
C ILE A 292 2.15 -10.02 0.53
N VAL A 293 1.05 -9.88 1.25
CA VAL A 293 0.15 -8.73 1.11
C VAL A 293 0.36 -7.81 2.32
N ALA A 294 0.59 -6.54 2.06
CA ALA A 294 0.74 -5.52 3.10
C ALA A 294 0.27 -4.16 2.58
N ASP A 295 -0.06 -3.23 3.48
CA ASP A 295 -0.34 -1.86 3.03
C ASP A 295 0.90 -1.19 2.43
N ALA A 296 0.71 -0.37 1.40
CA ALA A 296 1.79 0.32 0.71
C ALA A 296 2.66 1.18 1.64
N THR A 297 2.07 1.70 2.72
CA THR A 297 2.77 2.58 3.67
C THR A 297 3.84 1.89 4.50
N VAL A 298 3.91 0.55 4.53
CA VAL A 298 5.05 -0.15 5.16
C VAL A 298 6.39 0.15 4.48
N TRP A 299 6.36 0.68 3.26
CA TRP A 299 7.55 1.12 2.50
C TRP A 299 7.79 2.63 2.58
N SER A 300 6.94 3.34 3.32
CA SER A 300 6.94 4.81 3.43
C SER A 300 7.55 5.27 4.74
N SER A 301 8.38 6.32 4.70
CA SER A 301 8.89 6.98 5.90
C SER A 301 7.81 7.73 6.69
N ALA A 302 6.64 7.93 6.12
CA ALA A 302 5.51 8.62 6.78
C ALA A 302 4.62 7.69 7.62
N ALA A 303 4.88 6.38 7.61
CA ALA A 303 4.00 5.39 8.25
C ALA A 303 4.04 5.39 9.81
N GLY A 304 4.99 6.06 10.43
CA GLY A 304 5.29 5.90 11.86
C GLY A 304 6.02 4.58 12.17
N GLY A 305 6.62 4.46 13.35
CA GLY A 305 7.34 3.26 13.74
C GLY A 305 8.57 2.93 12.88
N LEU A 306 9.24 3.95 12.35
CA LEU A 306 10.27 3.84 11.33
C LEU A 306 11.43 2.91 11.71
N GLU A 307 11.88 2.89 12.98
CA GLU A 307 12.95 2.02 13.45
C GLU A 307 12.62 0.54 13.19
N SER A 308 11.38 0.16 13.50
CA SER A 308 10.89 -1.21 13.28
C SER A 308 10.70 -1.51 11.79
N LEU A 309 10.21 -0.54 11.01
CA LEU A 309 10.09 -0.67 9.55
C LEU A 309 11.46 -0.77 8.87
N GLU A 310 12.47 -0.02 9.30
CA GLU A 310 13.84 -0.16 8.79
C GLU A 310 14.39 -1.56 9.03
N ARG A 311 14.00 -2.22 10.13
CA ARG A 311 14.36 -3.62 10.36
C ARG A 311 13.68 -4.54 9.33
N LEU A 312 12.39 -4.34 9.06
CA LEU A 312 11.69 -5.05 7.99
C LEU A 312 12.38 -4.83 6.63
N TRP A 313 12.69 -3.58 6.29
CA TRP A 313 13.37 -3.25 5.04
C TRP A 313 14.74 -3.93 4.90
N CYS A 314 15.51 -3.95 5.99
CA CYS A 314 16.80 -4.64 6.06
C CYS A 314 16.63 -6.15 5.83
N ASN A 315 15.65 -6.76 6.51
CA ASN A 315 15.36 -8.19 6.36
C ASN A 315 14.96 -8.52 4.91
N VAL A 316 14.12 -7.68 4.27
CA VAL A 316 13.73 -7.85 2.87
C VAL A 316 14.93 -7.71 1.93
N ALA A 317 15.79 -6.73 2.16
CA ALA A 317 16.96 -6.48 1.30
C ALA A 317 18.05 -7.56 1.42
N LEU A 318 18.18 -8.16 2.60
CA LEU A 318 19.24 -9.12 2.94
C LEU A 318 18.70 -10.55 3.19
N ALA A 319 17.42 -10.79 2.94
CA ALA A 319 16.79 -12.09 3.22
C ALA A 319 17.68 -13.25 2.70
N PRO A 320 17.96 -14.25 3.55
CA PRO A 320 18.72 -15.41 3.12
C PRO A 320 17.97 -16.13 1.98
N SER A 321 18.73 -16.66 1.02
CA SER A 321 18.15 -17.63 0.08
C SER A 321 17.63 -18.80 0.91
N VAL A 322 16.42 -19.24 0.65
CA VAL A 322 15.94 -20.51 1.19
C VAL A 322 16.77 -21.60 0.52
N ASN A 323 17.59 -22.29 1.31
CA ASN A 323 18.30 -23.49 0.87
C ASN A 323 17.35 -24.66 0.76
#